data_8603263eff3520466dc8448a3a52ed08
#
_entry.id   8603263eff3520466dc8448a3a52ed08
#
_cell.length_a   1.000
_cell.length_b   1.000
_cell.length_c   1.000
_cell.angle_alpha   90.00
_cell.angle_beta   90.00
_cell.angle_gamma   90.00
#
_symmetry.space_group_name_H-M   'P 1'
#
loop_
_entity.id
_entity.type
_entity.pdbx_description
1 polymer ?
#
loop_
_entity_poly.entity_id
_entity_poly.type
_entity_poly.pdbx_seq_one_letter_code
_entity_poly.pdbx_strand_id
1 'polypeptide(L)'
;EKNKSDLIKVVQERPITCYYKAKGNIYVETQYDNVDTFRISRDGVYSVDVAIPADSDDEHIIICDLWKDKLVLWTRNRLIEYDMADIEDVLNEKCPSDTPYIEFNGNILGFDVPPVIEDGSTLVPMRFLFEQMGADVEWDGKTKTATATLGDKEITFSIDNVNARINNKPAKMDVPARLVNGKTMVPLRFLSENMGYDVDWDADSRTAIVNS
;
A
#
# COMPACT_ATOMS: atom_id res chain seq x y z
N GLU A 1 -3.59 26.14 24.87
CA GLU A 1 -3.29 24.82 25.40
C GLU A 1 -3.03 23.92 24.18
N LYS A 2 -1.78 23.48 24.08
CA LYS A 2 -1.36 22.57 23.00
C LYS A 2 -2.10 21.24 23.21
N ASN A 3 -2.99 20.88 22.29
CA ASN A 3 -3.40 19.49 22.18
C ASN A 3 -2.14 18.69 21.87
N LYS A 4 -1.66 17.96 22.86
CA LYS A 4 -0.69 16.91 22.64
C LYS A 4 -1.42 15.85 21.82
N SER A 5 -1.23 15.90 20.51
CA SER A 5 -1.59 14.75 19.68
C SER A 5 -0.81 13.56 20.20
N ASP A 6 -1.50 12.44 20.34
CA ASP A 6 -1.02 11.24 21.02
C ASP A 6 0.26 10.73 20.36
N LEU A 7 1.38 10.99 21.00
CA LEU A 7 2.66 10.40 20.65
C LEU A 7 2.63 8.95 21.16
N ILE A 8 2.30 8.02 20.28
CA ILE A 8 2.34 6.60 20.63
C ILE A 8 3.80 6.18 20.59
N LYS A 9 4.42 6.10 21.77
CA LYS A 9 5.76 5.56 21.92
C LYS A 9 5.68 4.05 22.03
N VAL A 10 5.95 3.36 20.94
CA VAL A 10 6.12 1.90 20.97
C VAL A 10 7.56 1.61 21.34
N VAL A 11 7.80 1.22 22.60
CA VAL A 11 9.10 0.75 23.06
C VAL A 11 9.14 -0.76 22.87
N GLN A 12 9.69 -1.22 21.75
CA GLN A 12 10.19 -2.58 21.60
C GLN A 12 11.72 -2.50 21.47
N GLU A 13 12.42 -3.62 21.73
CA GLU A 13 13.89 -3.74 21.73
C GLU A 13 14.55 -3.52 20.35
N ARG A 14 14.05 -2.58 19.55
CA ARG A 14 14.55 -2.16 18.23
C ARG A 14 14.15 -0.70 17.98
N PRO A 15 14.72 -0.03 16.97
CA PRO A 15 14.81 1.42 16.89
C PRO A 15 13.48 2.12 17.14
N ILE A 16 13.54 3.23 17.86
CA ILE A 16 12.39 4.01 18.26
C ILE A 16 11.72 4.54 17.00
N THR A 17 10.57 3.97 16.66
CA THR A 17 9.70 4.50 15.62
C THR A 17 8.78 5.53 16.26
N CYS A 18 8.88 6.78 15.86
CA CYS A 18 7.90 7.78 16.22
C CYS A 18 6.74 7.72 15.21
N TYR A 19 5.56 7.36 15.70
CA TYR A 19 4.33 7.37 14.92
C TYR A 19 3.51 8.59 15.33
N TYR A 20 3.18 9.44 14.38
CA TYR A 20 2.51 10.71 14.62
C TYR A 20 1.32 10.90 13.67
N LYS A 21 0.16 11.22 14.23
CA LYS A 21 -1.00 11.63 13.45
C LYS A 21 -0.87 13.12 13.13
N ALA A 22 -0.51 13.43 11.89
CA ALA A 22 -0.22 14.79 11.48
C ALA A 22 -1.50 15.62 11.27
N LYS A 23 -2.39 15.19 10.35
CA LYS A 23 -3.61 15.93 10.03
C LYS A 23 -4.67 14.96 9.49
N GLY A 24 -5.88 15.01 10.04
CA GLY A 24 -6.95 14.12 9.59
C GLY A 24 -6.54 12.65 9.73
N ASN A 25 -6.41 11.97 8.61
CA ASN A 25 -5.99 10.58 8.49
C ASN A 25 -4.55 10.41 7.99
N ILE A 26 -3.75 11.46 7.99
CA ILE A 26 -2.34 11.41 7.59
C ILE A 26 -1.48 11.12 8.81
N TYR A 27 -0.62 10.12 8.69
CA TYR A 27 0.31 9.67 9.71
C TYR A 27 1.75 9.80 9.21
N VAL A 28 2.64 10.13 10.12
CA VAL A 28 4.08 10.22 9.88
C VAL A 28 4.80 9.24 10.79
N GLU A 29 5.68 8.45 10.20
CA GLU A 29 6.50 7.48 10.89
C GLU A 29 7.97 7.81 10.64
N THR A 30 8.76 7.91 11.70
CA THR A 30 10.21 8.11 11.64
C THR A 30 10.90 6.96 12.34
N GLN A 31 11.97 6.41 11.74
CA GLN A 31 12.78 5.36 12.33
C GLN A 31 14.08 5.95 12.86
N TYR A 32 14.46 5.58 14.08
CA TYR A 32 15.64 6.12 14.74
C TYR A 32 16.96 5.83 14.01
N ASP A 33 17.04 4.67 13.35
CA ASP A 33 18.24 4.23 12.62
C ASP A 33 18.19 4.57 11.12
N ASN A 34 17.10 5.13 10.62
CA ASN A 34 16.98 5.55 9.23
C ASN A 34 16.90 7.07 9.17
N VAL A 35 18.05 7.69 8.90
CA VAL A 35 18.23 9.14 8.88
C VAL A 35 17.87 9.77 7.55
N ASP A 36 17.71 8.97 6.50
CA ASP A 36 17.59 9.46 5.13
C ASP A 36 16.14 9.61 4.69
N THR A 37 15.19 9.00 5.40
CA THR A 37 13.77 9.01 5.04
C THR A 37 12.86 9.06 6.25
N PHE A 38 11.69 9.63 6.07
CA PHE A 38 10.54 9.41 6.93
C PHE A 38 9.38 8.87 6.08
N ARG A 39 8.49 8.13 6.72
CA ARG A 39 7.32 7.57 6.05
C ARG A 39 6.09 8.40 6.33
N ILE A 40 5.32 8.71 5.30
CA ILE A 40 3.99 9.27 5.41
C ILE A 40 2.97 8.25 4.96
N SER A 41 1.83 8.19 5.61
CA SER A 41 0.76 7.26 5.24
C SER A 41 -0.62 7.90 5.37
N ARG A 42 -1.56 7.39 4.57
CA ARG A 42 -2.98 7.67 4.74
C ARG A 42 -3.62 6.50 5.46
N ASP A 43 -4.35 6.78 6.54
CA ASP A 43 -5.01 5.80 7.41
C ASP A 43 -4.08 4.70 7.96
N GLY A 44 -2.77 4.90 7.90
CA GLY A 44 -1.78 3.90 8.30
C GLY A 44 -1.64 2.71 7.33
N VAL A 45 -2.31 2.73 6.18
CA VAL A 45 -2.36 1.61 5.24
C VAL A 45 -1.46 1.83 4.03
N TYR A 46 -1.65 2.95 3.34
CA TYR A 46 -0.84 3.29 2.17
C TYR A 46 0.25 4.28 2.55
N SER A 47 1.49 3.95 2.26
CA SER A 47 2.64 4.73 2.70
C SER A 47 3.59 5.11 1.58
N VAL A 48 4.24 6.24 1.76
CA VAL A 48 5.32 6.76 0.89
C VAL A 48 6.51 7.14 1.77
N ASP A 49 7.71 6.72 1.38
CA ASP A 49 8.94 7.16 2.02
C ASP A 49 9.39 8.48 1.38
N VAL A 50 9.59 9.49 2.21
CA VAL A 50 10.03 10.83 1.81
C VAL A 50 11.48 10.99 2.19
N ALA A 51 12.34 11.33 1.21
CA ALA A 51 13.76 11.55 1.45
C ALA A 51 14.00 12.81 2.31
N ILE A 52 14.88 12.69 3.28
CA ILE A 52 15.37 13.81 4.07
C ILE A 52 16.71 14.24 3.47
N PRO A 53 16.86 15.51 3.04
CA PRO A 53 18.13 15.99 2.55
C PRO A 53 19.19 15.89 3.66
N ALA A 54 20.14 14.97 3.52
CA ALA A 54 21.20 14.78 4.52
C ALA A 54 22.26 15.90 4.43
N ASP A 55 22.62 16.48 5.59
CA ASP A 55 23.76 17.40 5.71
C ASP A 55 25.00 16.74 6.30
N SER A 56 24.85 15.56 6.93
CA SER A 56 25.95 14.80 7.52
C SER A 56 25.56 13.36 7.82
N ASP A 57 26.54 12.45 7.87
CA ASP A 57 26.38 11.01 8.16
C ASP A 57 25.86 10.72 9.60
N ASP A 58 25.78 11.72 10.46
CA ASP A 58 25.41 11.60 11.90
C ASP A 58 24.08 12.30 12.23
N GLU A 59 23.23 12.54 11.24
CA GLU A 59 21.96 13.26 11.43
C GLU A 59 20.84 12.30 11.77
N HIS A 60 20.31 12.36 13.00
CA HIS A 60 19.17 11.55 13.45
C HIS A 60 17.97 12.42 13.78
N ILE A 61 16.78 11.99 13.37
CA ILE A 61 15.53 12.63 13.80
C ILE A 61 15.30 12.33 15.27
N ILE A 62 15.22 13.39 16.07
CA ILE A 62 15.00 13.29 17.51
C ILE A 62 13.54 13.46 17.85
N ILE A 63 12.86 14.39 17.19
CA ILE A 63 11.45 14.72 17.42
C ILE A 63 10.81 15.04 16.08
N CYS A 64 9.57 14.56 15.93
CA CYS A 64 8.64 14.92 14.87
C CYS A 64 7.41 15.57 15.53
N ASP A 65 7.03 16.76 15.10
CA ASP A 65 5.84 17.45 15.61
C ASP A 65 5.13 18.21 14.49
N LEU A 66 3.86 18.52 14.68
CA LEU A 66 3.10 19.38 13.80
C LEU A 66 2.97 20.78 14.44
N TRP A 67 3.53 21.77 13.77
CA TRP A 67 3.36 23.16 14.18
C TRP A 67 2.61 23.95 13.12
N LYS A 68 1.41 24.38 13.44
CA LYS A 68 0.47 25.00 12.50
C LYS A 68 0.20 24.01 11.36
N ASP A 69 0.48 24.41 10.12
CA ASP A 69 0.33 23.54 8.94
C ASP A 69 1.69 23.02 8.43
N LYS A 70 2.66 22.83 9.32
CA LYS A 70 4.00 22.33 8.99
C LYS A 70 4.34 21.09 9.80
N LEU A 71 4.84 20.06 9.12
CA LEU A 71 5.55 18.98 9.76
C LEU A 71 6.97 19.45 10.09
N VAL A 72 7.36 19.35 11.35
CA VAL A 72 8.65 19.81 11.85
C VAL A 72 9.44 18.60 12.35
N LEU A 73 10.59 18.34 11.73
CA LEU A 73 11.52 17.31 12.14
C LEU A 73 12.73 17.97 12.81
N TRP A 74 12.98 17.65 14.06
CA TRP A 74 14.17 18.09 14.79
C TRP A 74 15.23 17.02 14.76
N THR A 75 16.37 17.37 14.19
CA THR A 75 17.58 16.56 14.23
C THR A 75 18.53 17.12 15.28
N ARG A 76 19.72 16.50 15.46
CA ARG A 76 20.74 17.04 16.35
C ARG A 76 21.26 18.41 15.91
N ASN A 77 21.28 18.65 14.59
CA ASN A 77 22.02 19.75 13.99
C ASN A 77 21.12 20.85 13.45
N ARG A 78 19.86 20.53 13.10
CA ARG A 78 18.95 21.48 12.46
C ARG A 78 17.48 21.14 12.68
N LEU A 79 16.66 22.08 12.27
CA LEU A 79 15.21 21.93 12.16
C LEU A 79 14.86 21.85 10.67
N ILE A 80 14.09 20.85 10.29
CA ILE A 80 13.59 20.67 8.93
C ILE A 80 12.08 20.87 8.96
N GLU A 81 11.57 21.70 8.08
CA GLU A 81 10.14 21.98 7.97
C GLU A 81 9.62 21.56 6.61
N TYR A 82 8.48 20.87 6.61
CA TYR A 82 7.71 20.54 5.42
C TYR A 82 6.32 21.13 5.54
N ASP A 83 5.83 21.79 4.51
CA ASP A 83 4.43 22.21 4.47
C ASP A 83 3.51 20.99 4.35
N MET A 84 2.44 20.95 5.15
CA MET A 84 1.49 19.83 5.08
C MET A 84 0.81 19.71 3.72
N ALA A 85 0.68 20.83 2.99
CA ALA A 85 0.17 20.82 1.63
C ALA A 85 1.08 20.00 0.70
N ASP A 86 2.41 20.19 0.79
CA ASP A 86 3.38 19.45 -0.03
C ASP A 86 3.35 17.94 0.32
N ILE A 87 3.18 17.61 1.61
CA ILE A 87 3.02 16.21 2.05
C ILE A 87 1.73 15.60 1.50
N GLU A 88 0.62 16.34 1.57
CA GLU A 88 -0.66 15.91 0.99
C GLU A 88 -0.55 15.70 -0.52
N ASP A 89 0.17 16.56 -1.22
CA ASP A 89 0.39 16.45 -2.66
C ASP A 89 1.22 15.20 -3.01
N VAL A 90 2.28 14.90 -2.27
CA VAL A 90 3.08 13.67 -2.45
C VAL A 90 2.22 12.42 -2.19
N LEU A 91 1.41 12.43 -1.13
CA LEU A 91 0.48 11.33 -0.85
C LEU A 91 -0.56 11.18 -1.96
N ASN A 92 -1.14 12.28 -2.44
CA ASN A 92 -2.15 12.24 -3.51
C ASN A 92 -1.57 11.77 -4.84
N GLU A 93 -0.30 12.07 -5.12
CA GLU A 93 0.38 11.56 -6.31
C GLU A 93 0.60 10.04 -6.24
N LYS A 94 1.03 9.52 -5.10
CA LYS A 94 1.39 8.11 -4.90
C LYS A 94 0.24 7.25 -4.41
N CYS A 95 -0.63 7.81 -3.58
CA CYS A 95 -1.81 7.18 -2.98
C CYS A 95 -3.00 8.14 -3.08
N PRO A 96 -3.67 8.23 -4.23
CA PRO A 96 -4.83 9.11 -4.41
C PRO A 96 -5.90 8.89 -3.33
N SER A 97 -6.62 9.93 -2.98
CA SER A 97 -7.65 9.87 -1.92
C SER A 97 -8.84 8.96 -2.28
N ASP A 98 -8.96 8.57 -3.55
CA ASP A 98 -9.94 7.63 -4.06
C ASP A 98 -9.42 6.18 -4.15
N THR A 99 -8.21 5.90 -3.68
CA THR A 99 -7.65 4.54 -3.59
C THR A 99 -8.58 3.65 -2.75
N PRO A 100 -8.98 2.48 -3.26
CA PRO A 100 -9.82 1.57 -2.50
C PRO A 100 -9.01 0.82 -1.42
N TYR A 101 -9.67 0.48 -0.33
CA TYR A 101 -9.13 -0.44 0.67
C TYR A 101 -9.46 -1.89 0.29
N ILE A 102 -8.61 -2.80 0.70
CA ILE A 102 -8.83 -4.24 0.55
C ILE A 102 -8.83 -4.86 1.94
N GLU A 103 -9.94 -5.44 2.32
CA GLU A 103 -10.06 -6.25 3.51
C GLU A 103 -10.00 -7.73 3.13
N PHE A 104 -9.14 -8.48 3.78
CA PHE A 104 -9.00 -9.92 3.58
C PHE A 104 -9.20 -10.64 4.90
N ASN A 105 -10.27 -11.43 5.00
CA ASN A 105 -10.65 -12.15 6.23
C ASN A 105 -10.62 -11.24 7.49
N GLY A 106 -11.22 -10.04 7.41
CA GLY A 106 -11.31 -9.08 8.50
C GLY A 106 -10.05 -8.22 8.74
N ASN A 107 -9.02 -8.32 7.90
CA ASN A 107 -7.80 -7.53 8.02
C ASN A 107 -7.62 -6.60 6.82
N ILE A 108 -7.40 -5.32 7.06
CA ILE A 108 -7.06 -4.38 5.99
C ILE A 108 -5.64 -4.64 5.51
N LEU A 109 -5.48 -4.81 4.21
CA LEU A 109 -4.20 -5.07 3.58
C LEU A 109 -3.50 -3.77 3.18
N GLY A 110 -2.22 -3.65 3.54
CA GLY A 110 -1.33 -2.57 3.09
C GLY A 110 -0.51 -2.99 1.87
N PHE A 111 -0.46 -2.16 0.84
CA PHE A 111 0.27 -2.43 -0.40
C PHE A 111 1.36 -1.38 -0.63
N ASP A 112 2.50 -1.80 -1.14
CA ASP A 112 3.59 -0.92 -1.60
C ASP A 112 3.24 -0.16 -2.88
N VAL A 113 2.41 -0.74 -3.74
CA VAL A 113 1.74 -0.09 -4.86
C VAL A 113 0.23 -0.16 -4.59
N PRO A 114 -0.43 0.96 -4.38
CA PRO A 114 -1.84 0.97 -4.00
C PRO A 114 -2.74 0.33 -5.06
N PRO A 115 -3.86 -0.29 -4.64
CA PRO A 115 -4.93 -0.70 -5.54
C PRO A 115 -5.48 0.49 -6.33
N VAL A 116 -5.99 0.20 -7.52
CA VAL A 116 -6.63 1.21 -8.39
C VAL A 116 -7.98 0.70 -8.88
N ILE A 117 -8.90 1.62 -9.14
CA ILE A 117 -10.16 1.30 -9.81
C ILE A 117 -10.05 1.67 -11.28
N GLU A 118 -10.33 0.72 -12.16
CA GLU A 118 -10.32 0.91 -13.60
C GLU A 118 -11.52 0.22 -14.22
N ASP A 119 -12.28 0.95 -15.02
CA ASP A 119 -13.49 0.46 -15.68
C ASP A 119 -14.44 -0.30 -14.72
N GLY A 120 -14.55 0.19 -13.48
CA GLY A 120 -15.37 -0.41 -12.42
C GLY A 120 -14.77 -1.65 -11.75
N SER A 121 -13.56 -2.05 -12.12
CA SER A 121 -12.84 -3.19 -11.51
C SER A 121 -11.73 -2.69 -10.59
N THR A 122 -11.62 -3.28 -9.40
CA THR A 122 -10.49 -3.04 -8.50
C THR A 122 -9.31 -3.90 -8.92
N LEU A 123 -8.22 -3.24 -9.29
CA LEU A 123 -6.94 -3.90 -9.59
C LEU A 123 -6.02 -3.83 -8.37
N VAL A 124 -5.39 -4.96 -8.07
CA VAL A 124 -4.48 -5.10 -6.90
C VAL A 124 -3.15 -5.72 -7.31
N PRO A 125 -2.05 -5.46 -6.59
CA PRO A 125 -0.78 -6.15 -6.81
C PRO A 125 -0.93 -7.66 -6.64
N MET A 126 -0.73 -8.38 -7.74
CA MET A 126 -0.98 -9.83 -7.86
C MET A 126 -0.27 -10.65 -6.79
N ARG A 127 1.06 -10.49 -6.70
CA ARG A 127 1.89 -11.34 -5.83
C ARG A 127 1.43 -11.25 -4.37
N PHE A 128 1.23 -10.03 -3.88
CA PHE A 128 0.83 -9.82 -2.50
C PHE A 128 -0.55 -10.46 -2.20
N LEU A 129 -1.53 -10.29 -3.11
CA LEU A 129 -2.85 -10.91 -2.94
C LEU A 129 -2.77 -12.43 -2.86
N PHE A 130 -2.04 -13.05 -3.79
CA PHE A 130 -1.91 -14.50 -3.80
C PHE A 130 -1.12 -15.05 -2.60
N GLU A 131 -0.10 -14.33 -2.13
CA GLU A 131 0.61 -14.67 -0.89
C GLU A 131 -0.34 -14.67 0.32
N GLN A 132 -1.27 -13.70 0.41
CA GLN A 132 -2.29 -13.68 1.47
C GLN A 132 -3.26 -14.87 1.38
N MET A 133 -3.54 -15.35 0.18
CA MET A 133 -4.36 -16.54 -0.06
C MET A 133 -3.60 -17.86 0.17
N GLY A 134 -2.27 -17.81 0.33
CA GLY A 134 -1.42 -19.01 0.40
C GLY A 134 -1.24 -19.70 -0.94
N ALA A 135 -1.40 -18.98 -2.04
CA ALA A 135 -1.22 -19.50 -3.39
C ALA A 135 0.22 -19.34 -3.86
N ASP A 136 0.71 -20.32 -4.59
CA ASP A 136 1.99 -20.26 -5.30
C ASP A 136 1.84 -19.47 -6.60
N VAL A 137 2.83 -18.63 -6.92
CA VAL A 137 2.81 -17.78 -8.12
C VAL A 137 4.09 -17.97 -8.93
N GLU A 138 3.92 -18.40 -10.18
CA GLU A 138 4.98 -18.48 -11.16
C GLU A 138 4.85 -17.36 -12.21
N TRP A 139 5.99 -16.85 -12.68
CA TRP A 139 6.04 -15.81 -13.70
C TRP A 139 6.97 -16.20 -14.85
N ASP A 140 6.43 -16.26 -16.05
CA ASP A 140 7.23 -16.39 -17.29
C ASP A 140 7.41 -15.00 -17.94
N GLY A 141 8.60 -14.45 -17.81
CA GLY A 141 8.94 -13.15 -18.37
C GLY A 141 9.02 -13.11 -19.92
N LYS A 142 9.14 -14.27 -20.59
CA LYS A 142 9.18 -14.32 -22.05
C LYS A 142 7.79 -14.19 -22.66
N THR A 143 6.81 -14.86 -22.07
CA THR A 143 5.42 -14.84 -22.51
C THR A 143 4.60 -13.79 -21.79
N LYS A 144 5.16 -13.15 -20.76
CA LYS A 144 4.49 -12.22 -19.82
C LYS A 144 3.25 -12.87 -19.20
N THR A 145 3.38 -14.13 -18.82
CA THR A 145 2.29 -14.94 -18.29
C THR A 145 2.55 -15.23 -16.81
N ALA A 146 1.50 -15.07 -16.01
CA ALA A 146 1.46 -15.51 -14.63
C ALA A 146 0.62 -16.77 -14.49
N THR A 147 1.06 -17.68 -13.64
CA THR A 147 0.29 -18.85 -13.20
C THR A 147 0.21 -18.83 -11.69
N ALA A 148 -0.99 -18.86 -11.14
CA ALA A 148 -1.24 -18.94 -9.71
C ALA A 148 -1.93 -20.25 -9.37
N THR A 149 -1.46 -20.95 -8.33
CA THR A 149 -1.96 -22.26 -7.92
C THR A 149 -2.33 -22.25 -6.44
N LEU A 150 -3.54 -22.71 -6.13
CA LEU A 150 -4.02 -22.89 -4.76
C LEU A 150 -4.78 -24.21 -4.67
N GLY A 151 -4.18 -25.23 -4.06
CA GLY A 151 -4.74 -26.59 -4.02
C GLY A 151 -4.93 -27.17 -5.41
N ASP A 152 -6.18 -27.42 -5.80
CA ASP A 152 -6.57 -27.94 -7.11
C ASP A 152 -6.99 -26.84 -8.11
N LYS A 153 -6.86 -25.58 -7.72
CA LYS A 153 -7.21 -24.41 -8.54
C LYS A 153 -5.96 -23.82 -9.17
N GLU A 154 -6.00 -23.61 -10.47
CA GLU A 154 -4.96 -22.98 -11.26
C GLU A 154 -5.56 -21.87 -12.11
N ILE A 155 -4.97 -20.69 -12.04
CA ILE A 155 -5.32 -19.55 -12.90
C ILE A 155 -4.09 -19.15 -13.69
N THR A 156 -4.22 -19.08 -15.02
CA THR A 156 -3.16 -18.60 -15.92
C THR A 156 -3.69 -17.43 -16.73
N PHE A 157 -2.93 -16.33 -16.77
CA PHE A 157 -3.25 -15.12 -17.55
C PHE A 157 -1.99 -14.40 -18.01
N SER A 158 -2.12 -13.58 -19.05
CA SER A 158 -1.02 -12.76 -19.56
C SER A 158 -1.31 -11.26 -19.37
N ILE A 159 -0.24 -10.45 -19.26
CA ILE A 159 -0.34 -8.98 -19.21
C ILE A 159 -1.01 -8.47 -20.49
N ASP A 160 -1.81 -7.41 -20.34
CA ASP A 160 -2.55 -6.72 -21.41
C ASP A 160 -3.52 -7.63 -22.19
N ASN A 161 -3.95 -8.73 -21.59
CA ASN A 161 -4.89 -9.67 -22.21
C ASN A 161 -6.02 -10.01 -21.23
N VAL A 162 -7.27 -9.86 -21.68
CA VAL A 162 -8.45 -10.24 -20.88
C VAL A 162 -8.71 -11.75 -20.86
N ASN A 163 -8.10 -12.52 -21.78
CA ASN A 163 -8.27 -13.97 -21.81
C ASN A 163 -7.38 -14.61 -20.74
N ALA A 164 -7.99 -15.47 -19.96
CA ALA A 164 -7.36 -16.26 -18.91
C ALA A 164 -7.72 -17.74 -19.06
N ARG A 165 -7.12 -18.58 -18.24
CA ARG A 165 -7.50 -19.97 -18.07
C ARG A 165 -7.69 -20.28 -16.59
N ILE A 166 -8.71 -21.08 -16.29
CA ILE A 166 -8.96 -21.62 -14.96
C ILE A 166 -9.01 -23.13 -15.10
N ASN A 167 -8.08 -23.83 -14.44
CA ASN A 167 -7.92 -25.28 -14.59
C ASN A 167 -7.89 -25.71 -16.07
N ASN A 168 -7.09 -25.00 -16.87
CA ASN A 168 -6.98 -25.16 -18.32
C ASN A 168 -8.24 -24.87 -19.16
N LYS A 169 -9.35 -24.41 -18.57
CA LYS A 169 -10.55 -23.99 -19.28
C LYS A 169 -10.50 -22.50 -19.61
N PRO A 170 -10.92 -22.08 -20.80
CA PRO A 170 -10.97 -20.67 -21.16
C PRO A 170 -11.87 -19.88 -20.20
N ALA A 171 -11.37 -18.71 -19.78
CA ALA A 171 -12.08 -17.73 -18.96
C ALA A 171 -11.75 -16.32 -19.47
N LYS A 172 -12.51 -15.33 -19.02
CA LYS A 172 -12.32 -13.93 -19.44
C LYS A 172 -12.42 -13.01 -18.22
N MET A 173 -11.44 -12.15 -18.08
CA MET A 173 -11.43 -11.03 -17.11
C MET A 173 -12.23 -9.85 -17.66
N ASP A 174 -12.82 -9.06 -16.79
CA ASP A 174 -13.53 -7.82 -17.16
C ASP A 174 -12.54 -6.76 -17.69
N VAL A 175 -11.41 -6.62 -17.02
CA VAL A 175 -10.29 -5.79 -17.45
C VAL A 175 -9.00 -6.63 -17.47
N PRO A 176 -8.02 -6.30 -18.35
CA PRO A 176 -6.78 -7.07 -18.42
C PRO A 176 -5.88 -6.83 -17.19
N ALA A 177 -5.08 -7.83 -16.85
CA ALA A 177 -3.93 -7.61 -15.98
C ALA A 177 -2.95 -6.64 -16.66
N ARG A 178 -2.33 -5.74 -15.87
CA ARG A 178 -1.40 -4.72 -16.39
C ARG A 178 -0.23 -4.47 -15.46
N LEU A 179 0.81 -3.86 -15.99
CA LEU A 179 1.97 -3.44 -15.22
C LEU A 179 1.82 -1.99 -14.77
N VAL A 180 1.83 -1.75 -13.46
CA VAL A 180 1.80 -0.41 -12.84
C VAL A 180 2.96 -0.31 -11.86
N ASN A 181 3.82 0.68 -12.01
CA ASN A 181 5.00 0.89 -11.15
C ASN A 181 5.82 -0.39 -10.90
N GLY A 182 6.00 -1.20 -11.94
CA GLY A 182 6.76 -2.45 -11.87
C GLY A 182 6.03 -3.63 -11.21
N LYS A 183 4.78 -3.47 -10.80
CA LYS A 183 3.94 -4.54 -10.24
C LYS A 183 2.87 -4.97 -11.23
N THR A 184 2.61 -6.27 -11.28
CA THR A 184 1.47 -6.81 -12.03
C THR A 184 0.20 -6.59 -11.24
N MET A 185 -0.66 -5.73 -11.75
CA MET A 185 -1.99 -5.44 -11.19
C MET A 185 -3.02 -6.33 -11.86
N VAL A 186 -3.95 -6.86 -11.08
CA VAL A 186 -4.91 -7.88 -11.54
C VAL A 186 -6.30 -7.59 -10.99
N PRO A 187 -7.38 -7.96 -11.72
CA PRO A 187 -8.74 -7.79 -11.24
C PRO A 187 -9.00 -8.63 -9.99
N LEU A 188 -9.19 -7.96 -8.84
CA LEU A 188 -9.37 -8.59 -7.52
C LEU A 188 -10.48 -9.64 -7.55
N ARG A 189 -11.68 -9.24 -7.98
CA ARG A 189 -12.88 -10.11 -7.97
C ARG A 189 -12.67 -11.38 -8.80
N PHE A 190 -12.20 -11.20 -10.05
CA PHE A 190 -11.97 -12.35 -10.92
C PHE A 190 -11.04 -13.39 -10.30
N LEU A 191 -9.92 -12.94 -9.72
CA LEU A 191 -8.94 -13.85 -9.14
C LEU A 191 -9.44 -14.49 -7.85
N SER A 192 -10.00 -13.66 -6.94
CA SER A 192 -10.46 -14.15 -5.64
C SER A 192 -11.58 -15.18 -5.78
N GLU A 193 -12.61 -14.91 -6.59
CA GLU A 193 -13.74 -15.83 -6.78
C GLU A 193 -13.30 -17.13 -7.42
N ASN A 194 -12.39 -17.10 -8.40
CA ASN A 194 -11.87 -18.30 -9.02
C ASN A 194 -10.90 -19.10 -8.12
N MET A 195 -10.35 -18.46 -7.09
CA MET A 195 -9.62 -19.14 -6.01
C MET A 195 -10.53 -19.61 -4.86
N GLY A 196 -11.84 -19.28 -4.90
CA GLY A 196 -12.86 -19.75 -3.97
C GLY A 196 -13.12 -18.84 -2.80
N TYR A 197 -12.81 -17.56 -2.95
CA TYR A 197 -13.15 -16.51 -2.00
C TYR A 197 -14.38 -15.75 -2.50
N ASP A 198 -15.19 -15.28 -1.57
CA ASP A 198 -16.27 -14.35 -1.87
C ASP A 198 -15.75 -12.90 -1.87
N VAL A 199 -16.28 -12.05 -2.76
CA VAL A 199 -15.87 -10.64 -2.87
C VAL A 199 -17.06 -9.72 -2.86
N ASP A 200 -17.15 -8.91 -1.81
CA ASP A 200 -18.12 -7.84 -1.66
C ASP A 200 -17.49 -6.46 -1.83
N TRP A 201 -18.32 -5.44 -2.01
CA TRP A 201 -17.91 -4.05 -2.10
C TRP A 201 -18.74 -3.17 -1.18
N ASP A 202 -18.07 -2.54 -0.22
CA ASP A 202 -18.65 -1.47 0.59
C ASP A 202 -18.33 -0.12 -0.06
N ALA A 203 -19.37 0.53 -0.57
CA ALA A 203 -19.25 1.81 -1.27
C ALA A 203 -18.98 2.98 -0.30
N ASP A 204 -19.48 2.90 0.93
CA ASP A 204 -19.34 3.98 1.91
C ASP A 204 -17.90 4.09 2.41
N SER A 205 -17.27 2.96 2.70
CA SER A 205 -15.86 2.90 3.10
C SER A 205 -14.90 2.71 1.92
N ARG A 206 -15.40 2.51 0.69
CA ARG A 206 -14.62 2.18 -0.52
C ARG A 206 -13.72 0.95 -0.31
N THR A 207 -14.27 -0.07 0.33
CA THR A 207 -13.54 -1.29 0.69
C THR A 207 -14.03 -2.48 -0.11
N ALA A 208 -13.11 -3.19 -0.77
CA ALA A 208 -13.38 -4.52 -1.29
C ALA A 208 -13.10 -5.54 -0.18
N ILE A 209 -14.11 -6.32 0.16
CA ILE A 209 -14.09 -7.31 1.25
C ILE A 209 -13.96 -8.68 0.64
N VAL A 210 -12.88 -9.41 0.99
CA VAL A 210 -12.56 -10.74 0.48
C VAL A 210 -12.58 -11.74 1.65
N ASN A 211 -13.45 -12.73 1.57
CA ASN A 211 -13.63 -13.74 2.61
C ASN A 211 -13.50 -15.16 2.05
N SER A 212 -12.95 -16.05 2.87
CA SER A 212 -12.83 -17.51 2.57
C SER A 212 -14.03 -18.29 3.06
#